data_4a81a34bed7668210f5432109910d2bd
#
_entry.id   4a81a34bed7668210f5432109910d2bd
#
_cell.length_a   1.000
_cell.length_b   1.000
_cell.length_c   1.000
_cell.angle_alpha   90.00
_cell.angle_beta   90.00
_cell.angle_gamma   90.00
#
_symmetry.space_group_name_H-M   'P 1'
#
loop_
_entity.id
_entity.type
_entity.pdbx_description
1 polymer ?
#
loop_
_entity_poly.entity_id
_entity_poly.type
_entity_poly.pdbx_seq_one_letter_code
_entity_poly.pdbx_strand_id
1 'polypeptide(L)'
;MDFSETEEQSMIRAMVRDFAEEVLAPTCLERDKAQAAPLDEWRAFCDSGLQGITISENYGGSPVDDVSEAIIVEELARVDPSFSVMFCVHVGLCSKTIALHGNEQQKKEYLSRLAGSEIGAYSLSEAGAGTDAAALSCRAELSDDGSHYMLTGDSNCVSAEQFVRQNACVKIWLNQDGK
;
A
#
# COMPACT_ATOMS: atom_id res chain seq x y z
N MET A 1 31.95 -6.67 5.46
CA MET A 1 30.58 -6.42 5.00
C MET A 1 30.58 -5.01 4.46
N ASP A 2 30.23 -4.82 3.21
CA ASP A 2 30.16 -3.49 2.59
C ASP A 2 28.72 -2.99 2.71
N PHE A 3 28.56 -1.78 3.26
CA PHE A 3 27.25 -1.12 3.43
C PHE A 3 27.08 0.09 2.48
N SER A 4 28.00 0.22 1.49
CA SER A 4 27.89 1.26 0.47
C SER A 4 26.69 0.98 -0.42
N GLU A 5 25.98 2.04 -0.76
CA GLU A 5 24.89 1.95 -1.76
C GLU A 5 25.48 1.61 -3.13
N THR A 6 24.72 0.86 -3.91
CA THR A 6 24.99 0.67 -5.32
C THR A 6 24.71 1.97 -6.10
N GLU A 7 25.16 2.05 -7.32
CA GLU A 7 24.88 3.20 -8.20
C GLU A 7 23.37 3.38 -8.41
N GLU A 8 22.64 2.28 -8.63
CA GLU A 8 21.18 2.28 -8.77
C GLU A 8 20.47 2.77 -7.50
N GLN A 9 20.87 2.26 -6.32
CA GLN A 9 20.33 2.70 -5.03
C GLN A 9 20.55 4.20 -4.79
N SER A 10 21.75 4.70 -5.13
CA SER A 10 22.08 6.11 -5.02
C SER A 10 21.23 6.99 -5.97
N MET A 11 20.94 6.50 -7.19
CA MET A 11 20.05 7.18 -8.13
C MET A 11 18.61 7.22 -7.62
N ILE A 12 18.10 6.10 -7.09
CA ILE A 12 16.77 6.03 -6.47
C ILE A 12 16.69 7.03 -5.30
N ARG A 13 17.69 7.05 -4.41
CA ARG A 13 17.75 8.00 -3.30
C ARG A 13 17.67 9.45 -3.76
N ALA A 14 18.45 9.83 -4.75
CA ALA A 14 18.46 11.19 -5.29
C ALA A 14 17.07 11.56 -5.85
N MET A 15 16.49 10.70 -6.68
CA MET A 15 15.19 10.93 -7.30
C MET A 15 14.06 11.08 -6.26
N VAL A 16 14.03 10.20 -5.24
CA VAL A 16 12.99 10.26 -4.20
C VAL A 16 13.18 11.46 -3.29
N ARG A 17 14.43 11.84 -3.00
CA ARG A 17 14.76 13.05 -2.24
C ARG A 17 14.24 14.29 -2.94
N ASP A 18 14.54 14.43 -4.22
CA ASP A 18 14.09 15.58 -5.03
C ASP A 18 12.55 15.64 -5.04
N PHE A 19 11.87 14.53 -5.28
CA PHE A 19 10.42 14.45 -5.19
C PHE A 19 9.88 14.88 -3.81
N ALA A 20 10.47 14.36 -2.74
CA ALA A 20 10.02 14.69 -1.39
C ALA A 20 10.20 16.18 -1.07
N GLU A 21 11.30 16.79 -1.48
CA GLU A 21 11.59 18.22 -1.24
C GLU A 21 10.79 19.15 -2.15
N GLU A 22 10.59 18.78 -3.41
CA GLU A 22 9.90 19.64 -4.37
C GLU A 22 8.37 19.50 -4.34
N VAL A 23 7.86 18.29 -4.08
CA VAL A 23 6.42 17.99 -4.18
C VAL A 23 5.77 17.86 -2.80
N LEU A 24 6.38 17.13 -1.86
CA LEU A 24 5.75 16.87 -0.55
C LEU A 24 5.98 18.01 0.44
N ALA A 25 7.20 18.52 0.56
CA ALA A 25 7.56 19.51 1.57
C ALA A 25 6.70 20.79 1.54
N PRO A 26 6.31 21.34 0.37
CA PRO A 26 5.54 22.57 0.32
C PRO A 26 4.16 22.49 0.97
N THR A 27 3.54 21.30 0.98
CA THR A 27 2.13 21.11 1.37
C THR A 27 1.93 20.18 2.57
N CYS A 28 2.96 19.46 3.05
CA CYS A 28 2.82 18.43 4.09
C CYS A 28 2.20 18.98 5.39
N LEU A 29 2.63 20.15 5.88
CA LEU A 29 2.11 20.74 7.12
C LEU A 29 0.67 21.25 6.97
N GLU A 30 0.28 21.73 5.80
CA GLU A 30 -1.10 22.17 5.53
C GLU A 30 -2.03 20.97 5.45
N ARG A 31 -1.60 19.90 4.79
CA ARG A 31 -2.35 18.63 4.73
C ARG A 31 -2.53 17.99 6.11
N ASP A 32 -1.47 17.99 6.93
CA ASP A 32 -1.55 17.46 8.28
C ASP A 32 -2.59 18.22 9.13
N LYS A 33 -2.56 19.55 9.13
CA LYS A 33 -3.56 20.39 9.81
C LYS A 33 -4.98 20.19 9.28
N ALA A 34 -5.12 20.04 7.99
CA ALA A 34 -6.41 19.83 7.32
C ALA A 34 -6.91 18.38 7.42
N GLN A 35 -6.08 17.45 7.95
CA GLN A 35 -6.32 16.01 7.92
C GLN A 35 -6.66 15.52 6.50
N ALA A 36 -5.99 16.05 5.51
CA ALA A 36 -6.22 15.78 4.09
C ALA A 36 -5.23 14.75 3.55
N ALA A 37 -5.74 13.82 2.77
CA ALA A 37 -4.92 12.82 2.11
C ALA A 37 -4.14 13.41 0.91
N PRO A 38 -2.88 13.00 0.67
CA PRO A 38 -1.99 13.52 -0.36
C PRO A 38 -2.30 12.95 -1.75
N LEU A 39 -3.51 13.17 -2.28
CA LEU A 39 -3.98 12.54 -3.54
C LEU A 39 -3.26 13.07 -4.78
N ASP A 40 -3.02 14.36 -4.84
CA ASP A 40 -2.36 14.97 -5.99
C ASP A 40 -0.88 14.64 -5.99
N GLU A 41 -0.25 14.62 -4.81
CA GLU A 41 1.11 14.17 -4.61
C GLU A 41 1.28 12.68 -4.95
N TRP A 42 0.28 11.85 -4.62
CA TRP A 42 0.29 10.44 -5.01
C TRP A 42 0.25 10.27 -6.52
N ARG A 43 -0.58 11.03 -7.22
CA ARG A 43 -0.63 10.99 -8.69
C ARG A 43 0.71 11.38 -9.30
N ALA A 44 1.32 12.46 -8.79
CA ALA A 44 2.65 12.88 -9.23
C ALA A 44 3.72 11.82 -8.95
N PHE A 45 3.63 11.12 -7.81
CA PHE A 45 4.54 10.02 -7.46
C PHE A 45 4.39 8.83 -8.42
N CYS A 46 3.18 8.53 -8.87
CA CYS A 46 2.93 7.45 -9.82
C CYS A 46 3.61 7.64 -11.18
N ASP A 47 3.91 8.89 -11.58
CA ASP A 47 4.65 9.18 -12.80
C ASP A 47 6.10 8.65 -12.75
N SER A 48 6.64 8.43 -11.56
CA SER A 48 7.96 7.82 -11.36
C SER A 48 7.98 6.28 -11.49
N GLY A 49 6.82 5.62 -11.43
CA GLY A 49 6.69 4.16 -11.41
C GLY A 49 7.01 3.49 -10.08
N LEU A 50 7.40 4.26 -9.05
CA LEU A 50 7.83 3.73 -7.74
C LEU A 50 6.69 3.09 -6.94
N GLN A 51 5.43 3.37 -7.23
CA GLN A 51 4.29 2.69 -6.61
C GLN A 51 4.23 1.19 -6.93
N GLY A 52 4.87 0.76 -8.03
CA GLY A 52 4.90 -0.62 -8.50
C GLY A 52 6.13 -1.44 -8.09
N ILE A 53 6.98 -0.96 -7.15
CA ILE A 53 8.28 -1.57 -6.84
C ILE A 53 8.25 -2.96 -6.20
N THR A 54 7.10 -3.42 -5.75
CA THR A 54 6.90 -4.78 -5.19
C THR A 54 6.04 -5.65 -6.10
N ILE A 55 5.67 -5.13 -7.25
CA ILE A 55 4.80 -5.78 -8.22
C ILE A 55 5.63 -6.27 -9.40
N SER A 56 5.40 -7.51 -9.82
CA SER A 56 6.08 -8.09 -11.00
C SER A 56 5.78 -7.29 -12.27
N GLU A 57 6.76 -7.24 -13.18
CA GLU A 57 6.62 -6.67 -14.53
C GLU A 57 5.44 -7.27 -15.31
N ASN A 58 5.08 -8.54 -15.06
CA ASN A 58 3.93 -9.19 -15.68
C ASN A 58 2.60 -8.49 -15.37
N TYR A 59 2.56 -7.68 -14.31
CA TYR A 59 1.39 -6.90 -13.89
C TYR A 59 1.62 -5.39 -13.98
N GLY A 60 2.68 -4.98 -14.69
CA GLY A 60 3.00 -3.57 -14.92
C GLY A 60 3.81 -2.91 -13.81
N GLY A 61 4.38 -3.67 -12.89
CA GLY A 61 5.27 -3.18 -11.84
C GLY A 61 6.72 -3.03 -12.31
N SER A 62 7.55 -2.53 -11.40
CA SER A 62 8.99 -2.33 -11.60
C SER A 62 9.74 -2.77 -10.33
N PRO A 63 9.87 -4.09 -10.10
CA PRO A 63 10.39 -4.59 -8.83
C PRO A 63 11.85 -4.14 -8.61
N VAL A 64 12.11 -3.69 -7.38
CA VAL A 64 13.45 -3.33 -6.90
C VAL A 64 13.85 -4.24 -5.73
N ASP A 65 15.12 -4.17 -5.30
CA ASP A 65 15.58 -4.88 -4.13
C ASP A 65 15.07 -4.26 -2.81
N ASP A 66 15.09 -5.04 -1.73
CA ASP A 66 14.55 -4.62 -0.42
C ASP A 66 15.31 -3.41 0.18
N VAL A 67 16.59 -3.21 -0.17
CA VAL A 67 17.38 -2.05 0.28
C VAL A 67 16.89 -0.79 -0.43
N SER A 68 16.63 -0.87 -1.73
CA SER A 68 16.02 0.21 -2.50
C SER A 68 14.63 0.59 -1.96
N GLU A 69 13.78 -0.40 -1.61
CA GLU A 69 12.50 -0.13 -0.93
C GLU A 69 12.70 0.65 0.38
N ALA A 70 13.67 0.24 1.20
CA ALA A 70 13.99 0.93 2.46
C ALA A 70 14.49 2.36 2.24
N ILE A 71 15.32 2.59 1.23
CA ILE A 71 15.81 3.92 0.84
C ILE A 71 14.65 4.84 0.46
N ILE A 72 13.69 4.34 -0.33
CA ILE A 72 12.51 5.12 -0.72
C ILE A 72 11.70 5.53 0.51
N VAL A 73 11.44 4.57 1.40
CA VAL A 73 10.70 4.82 2.66
C VAL A 73 11.41 5.87 3.52
N GLU A 74 12.74 5.77 3.67
CA GLU A 74 13.56 6.70 4.44
C GLU A 74 13.45 8.13 3.90
N GLU A 75 13.65 8.32 2.60
CA GLU A 75 13.62 9.66 1.98
C GLU A 75 12.21 10.29 2.02
N LEU A 76 11.16 9.51 1.80
CA LEU A 76 9.79 9.98 1.94
C LEU A 76 9.47 10.37 3.39
N ALA A 77 9.83 9.51 4.36
CA ALA A 77 9.55 9.73 5.78
C ALA A 77 10.30 10.93 6.37
N ARG A 78 11.47 11.27 5.81
CA ARG A 78 12.26 12.44 6.21
C ARG A 78 11.49 13.75 6.03
N VAL A 79 10.59 13.81 5.06
CA VAL A 79 9.82 15.00 4.69
C VAL A 79 8.36 14.88 5.08
N ASP A 80 7.71 13.77 4.71
CA ASP A 80 6.29 13.52 4.96
C ASP A 80 6.07 12.10 5.45
N PRO A 81 6.09 11.86 6.78
CA PRO A 81 5.83 10.55 7.36
C PRO A 81 4.46 9.98 6.98
N SER A 82 3.44 10.83 6.77
CA SER A 82 2.10 10.38 6.40
C SER A 82 2.09 9.78 5.00
N PHE A 83 2.76 10.44 4.05
CA PHE A 83 2.94 9.92 2.69
C PHE A 83 3.74 8.61 2.70
N SER A 84 4.83 8.56 3.48
CA SER A 84 5.66 7.38 3.62
C SER A 84 4.88 6.17 4.16
N VAL A 85 4.03 6.37 5.19
CA VAL A 85 3.17 5.30 5.71
C VAL A 85 2.17 4.83 4.66
N MET A 86 1.55 5.74 3.91
CA MET A 86 0.64 5.38 2.83
C MET A 86 1.35 4.55 1.76
N PHE A 87 2.56 4.94 1.36
CA PHE A 87 3.41 4.18 0.45
C PHE A 87 3.75 2.79 0.99
N CYS A 88 4.22 2.68 2.26
CA CYS A 88 4.53 1.39 2.89
C CYS A 88 3.33 0.44 2.91
N VAL A 89 2.13 0.95 3.18
CA VAL A 89 0.91 0.14 3.18
C VAL A 89 0.58 -0.33 1.77
N HIS A 90 0.71 0.54 0.79
CA HIS A 90 0.46 0.23 -0.61
C HIS A 90 1.39 -0.87 -1.14
N VAL A 91 2.72 -0.68 -1.01
CA VAL A 91 3.71 -1.61 -1.55
C VAL A 91 3.91 -2.84 -0.67
N GLY A 92 4.06 -2.63 0.65
CA GLY A 92 4.47 -3.66 1.61
C GLY A 92 3.32 -4.54 2.09
N LEU A 93 2.15 -3.98 2.35
CA LEU A 93 1.03 -4.73 2.90
C LEU A 93 0.04 -5.13 1.81
N CYS A 94 -0.56 -4.20 1.10
CA CYS A 94 -1.60 -4.49 0.12
C CYS A 94 -1.05 -5.28 -1.08
N SER A 95 -0.07 -4.72 -1.78
CA SER A 95 0.47 -5.34 -3.00
C SER A 95 1.16 -6.66 -2.74
N LYS A 96 2.02 -6.76 -1.70
CA LYS A 96 2.68 -8.02 -1.34
C LYS A 96 1.68 -9.11 -0.91
N THR A 97 0.61 -8.75 -0.17
CA THR A 97 -0.42 -9.73 0.21
C THR A 97 -1.11 -10.31 -1.02
N ILE A 98 -1.50 -9.47 -1.98
CA ILE A 98 -2.13 -9.93 -3.22
C ILE A 98 -1.13 -10.76 -4.06
N ALA A 99 0.12 -10.33 -4.15
CA ALA A 99 1.15 -11.04 -4.90
C ALA A 99 1.46 -12.43 -4.33
N LEU A 100 1.46 -12.59 -3.00
CA LEU A 100 1.77 -13.84 -2.31
C LEU A 100 0.58 -14.82 -2.31
N HIS A 101 -0.62 -14.30 -2.09
CA HIS A 101 -1.79 -15.12 -1.80
C HIS A 101 -2.86 -15.11 -2.90
N GLY A 102 -2.81 -14.15 -3.85
CA GLY A 102 -3.76 -14.03 -4.95
C GLY A 102 -3.71 -15.19 -5.95
N ASN A 103 -4.87 -15.61 -6.46
CA ASN A 103 -4.90 -16.40 -7.67
C ASN A 103 -4.53 -15.53 -8.88
N GLU A 104 -4.24 -16.13 -10.02
CA GLU A 104 -3.76 -15.40 -11.20
C GLU A 104 -4.74 -14.34 -11.72
N GLN A 105 -6.05 -14.60 -11.62
CA GLN A 105 -7.07 -13.63 -12.01
C GLN A 105 -7.06 -12.40 -11.08
N GLN A 106 -6.97 -12.61 -9.78
CA GLN A 106 -6.88 -11.55 -8.78
C GLN A 106 -5.59 -10.74 -8.92
N LYS A 107 -4.45 -11.42 -9.11
CA LYS A 107 -3.17 -10.74 -9.36
C LYS A 107 -3.25 -9.86 -10.58
N LYS A 108 -3.74 -10.40 -11.70
CA LYS A 108 -3.88 -9.63 -12.94
C LYS A 108 -4.82 -8.44 -12.81
N GLU A 109 -5.93 -8.61 -12.10
CA GLU A 109 -6.90 -7.53 -11.89
C GLU A 109 -6.37 -6.46 -10.96
N TYR A 110 -5.88 -6.85 -9.77
CA TYR A 110 -5.58 -5.87 -8.72
C TYR A 110 -4.16 -5.34 -8.79
N LEU A 111 -3.16 -6.17 -9.04
CA LEU A 111 -1.78 -5.69 -9.11
C LEU A 111 -1.56 -4.74 -10.27
N SER A 112 -2.20 -4.97 -11.44
CA SER A 112 -2.09 -4.03 -12.56
C SER A 112 -2.70 -2.66 -12.26
N ARG A 113 -3.77 -2.60 -11.45
CA ARG A 113 -4.37 -1.34 -11.01
C ARG A 113 -3.51 -0.63 -9.97
N LEU A 114 -2.91 -1.40 -9.05
CA LEU A 114 -2.00 -0.88 -8.03
C LEU A 114 -0.67 -0.41 -8.63
N ALA A 115 -0.15 -1.09 -9.66
CA ALA A 115 1.01 -0.62 -10.41
C ALA A 115 0.72 0.66 -11.21
N GLY A 116 -0.55 0.97 -11.47
CA GLY A 116 -1.01 2.22 -12.07
C GLY A 116 -1.09 3.36 -11.05
N SER A 117 -2.29 3.89 -10.84
CA SER A 117 -2.50 5.04 -9.95
C SER A 117 -3.43 4.78 -8.76
N GLU A 118 -3.94 3.56 -8.62
CA GLU A 118 -4.81 3.22 -7.50
C GLU A 118 -4.01 3.03 -6.22
N ILE A 119 -4.62 3.39 -5.08
CA ILE A 119 -3.99 3.28 -3.77
C ILE A 119 -4.47 2.00 -3.10
N GLY A 120 -3.53 1.17 -2.67
CA GLY A 120 -3.79 0.01 -1.85
C GLY A 120 -3.95 0.40 -0.38
N ALA A 121 -4.99 -0.15 0.26
CA ALA A 121 -5.23 -0.01 1.70
C ALA A 121 -5.22 -1.39 2.36
N TYR A 122 -4.93 -1.42 3.65
CA TYR A 122 -4.87 -2.65 4.42
C TYR A 122 -5.63 -2.48 5.74
N SER A 123 -6.47 -3.47 6.07
CA SER A 123 -7.26 -3.50 7.30
C SER A 123 -7.09 -4.86 7.95
N LEU A 124 -6.44 -4.92 9.10
CA LEU A 124 -6.17 -6.16 9.81
C LEU A 124 -6.62 -6.08 11.28
N SER A 125 -6.24 -5.02 12.00
CA SER A 125 -6.40 -4.95 13.45
C SER A 125 -7.86 -4.86 13.87
N GLU A 126 -8.22 -5.64 14.88
CA GLU A 126 -9.52 -5.60 15.56
C GLU A 126 -9.34 -5.17 17.02
N ALA A 127 -10.43 -4.81 17.71
CA ALA A 127 -10.39 -4.39 19.12
C ALA A 127 -9.75 -5.46 20.04
N GLY A 128 -9.96 -6.74 19.71
CA GLY A 128 -9.43 -7.90 20.44
C GLY A 128 -8.16 -8.52 19.85
N ALA A 129 -7.70 -8.06 18.68
CA ALA A 129 -6.62 -8.68 17.94
C ALA A 129 -5.69 -7.62 17.33
N GLY A 130 -4.70 -7.20 18.09
CA GLY A 130 -3.60 -6.35 17.65
C GLY A 130 -2.37 -7.18 17.34
N THR A 131 -1.48 -7.32 18.32
CA THR A 131 -0.25 -8.12 18.20
C THR A 131 -0.54 -9.60 17.92
N ASP A 132 -1.60 -10.14 18.55
CA ASP A 132 -2.09 -11.49 18.26
C ASP A 132 -3.05 -11.47 17.07
N ALA A 133 -2.52 -11.45 15.87
CA ALA A 133 -3.30 -11.50 14.64
C ALA A 133 -4.01 -12.85 14.42
N ALA A 134 -3.68 -13.88 15.20
CA ALA A 134 -4.41 -15.16 15.16
C ALA A 134 -5.73 -15.12 15.94
N ALA A 135 -5.94 -14.09 16.77
CA ALA A 135 -7.17 -13.89 17.53
C ALA A 135 -8.25 -13.08 16.78
N LEU A 136 -8.10 -12.88 15.46
CA LEU A 136 -9.09 -12.20 14.64
C LEU A 136 -10.45 -12.90 14.72
N SER A 137 -11.51 -12.12 14.84
CA SER A 137 -12.90 -12.58 14.97
C SER A 137 -13.77 -12.23 13.76
N CYS A 138 -13.32 -11.35 12.90
CA CYS A 138 -14.00 -10.98 11.67
C CYS A 138 -14.20 -12.23 10.79
N ARG A 139 -15.41 -12.40 10.29
CA ARG A 139 -15.80 -13.57 9.49
C ARG A 139 -16.29 -13.16 8.13
N ALA A 140 -16.00 -14.00 7.15
CA ALA A 140 -16.55 -13.90 5.81
C ALA A 140 -17.36 -15.17 5.51
N GLU A 141 -18.65 -15.04 5.33
CA GLU A 141 -19.56 -16.14 5.03
C GLU A 141 -20.06 -16.00 3.59
N LEU A 142 -19.98 -17.11 2.83
CA LEU A 142 -20.48 -17.11 1.46
C LEU A 142 -22.01 -16.98 1.48
N SER A 143 -22.56 -16.11 0.64
CA SER A 143 -24.00 -15.98 0.46
C SER A 143 -24.64 -17.26 -0.04
N ASP A 144 -25.92 -17.49 0.24
CA ASP A 144 -26.66 -18.72 -0.15
C ASP A 144 -26.62 -18.97 -1.67
N ASP A 145 -26.56 -17.91 -2.47
CA ASP A 145 -26.47 -17.97 -3.93
C ASP A 145 -25.04 -18.09 -4.47
N GLY A 146 -24.04 -18.07 -3.58
CA GLY A 146 -22.62 -18.20 -3.93
C GLY A 146 -22.03 -16.99 -4.67
N SER A 147 -22.74 -15.86 -4.76
CA SER A 147 -22.33 -14.71 -5.58
C SER A 147 -21.40 -13.74 -4.85
N HIS A 148 -21.43 -13.70 -3.51
CA HIS A 148 -20.64 -12.77 -2.72
C HIS A 148 -20.39 -13.29 -1.30
N TYR A 149 -19.48 -12.64 -0.58
CA TYR A 149 -19.26 -12.92 0.83
C TYR A 149 -19.87 -11.82 1.69
N MET A 150 -20.55 -12.24 2.75
CA MET A 150 -21.02 -11.37 3.81
C MET A 150 -19.95 -11.27 4.90
N LEU A 151 -19.53 -10.04 5.22
CA LEU A 151 -18.56 -9.81 6.28
C LEU A 151 -19.27 -9.39 7.55
N THR A 152 -18.84 -10.00 8.66
CA THR A 152 -19.31 -9.65 10.00
C THR A 152 -18.10 -9.47 10.91
N GLY A 153 -17.93 -8.27 11.44
CA GLY A 153 -16.83 -7.92 12.35
C GLY A 153 -16.56 -6.44 12.32
N ASP A 154 -15.66 -6.01 13.19
CA ASP A 154 -15.19 -4.63 13.30
C ASP A 154 -13.68 -4.58 13.05
N SER A 155 -13.22 -3.62 12.27
CA SER A 155 -11.81 -3.29 12.15
C SER A 155 -11.55 -1.89 12.66
N ASN A 156 -10.59 -1.75 13.58
CA ASN A 156 -10.31 -0.48 14.24
C ASN A 156 -9.20 0.34 13.59
N CYS A 157 -8.45 -0.26 12.69
CA CYS A 157 -7.35 0.40 12.01
C CYS A 157 -7.38 0.06 10.54
N VAL A 158 -7.84 0.99 9.74
CA VAL A 158 -7.82 0.90 8.28
C VAL A 158 -6.82 1.92 7.77
N SER A 159 -5.76 1.43 7.16
CA SER A 159 -4.82 2.30 6.46
C SER A 159 -5.55 3.01 5.32
N ALA A 160 -5.30 4.31 5.18
CA ALA A 160 -5.95 5.12 4.16
C ALA A 160 -7.50 5.19 4.27
N GLU A 161 -8.06 5.25 5.49
CA GLU A 161 -9.51 5.28 5.76
C GLU A 161 -10.25 6.34 4.93
N GLN A 162 -9.66 7.51 4.72
CA GLN A 162 -10.28 8.58 3.92
C GLN A 162 -10.49 8.16 2.46
N PHE A 163 -9.60 7.33 1.90
CA PHE A 163 -9.76 6.81 0.53
C PHE A 163 -10.86 5.76 0.46
N VAL A 164 -10.93 4.91 1.48
CA VAL A 164 -11.96 3.86 1.57
C VAL A 164 -13.35 4.49 1.67
N ARG A 165 -13.52 5.58 2.41
CA ARG A 165 -14.81 6.28 2.54
C ARG A 165 -15.28 6.94 1.25
N GLN A 166 -14.37 7.37 0.38
CA GLN A 166 -14.73 8.10 -0.85
C GLN A 166 -14.89 7.19 -2.08
N ASN A 167 -14.23 6.02 -2.10
CA ASN A 167 -14.20 5.13 -3.26
C ASN A 167 -14.30 3.64 -2.86
N ALA A 168 -15.01 3.32 -1.78
CA ALA A 168 -14.99 2.01 -1.17
C ALA A 168 -15.41 0.88 -2.11
N CYS A 169 -14.43 0.26 -2.72
CA CYS A 169 -14.52 -1.14 -3.07
C CYS A 169 -13.77 -1.92 -1.96
N VAL A 170 -14.47 -2.33 -0.91
CA VAL A 170 -13.91 -3.27 0.06
C VAL A 170 -13.77 -4.59 -0.67
N LYS A 171 -12.56 -4.87 -1.15
CA LYS A 171 -12.26 -6.18 -1.75
C LYS A 171 -11.57 -7.00 -0.70
N ILE A 172 -12.27 -8.03 -0.24
CA ILE A 172 -11.84 -8.91 0.80
C ILE A 172 -11.08 -10.05 0.17
N TRP A 173 -9.91 -10.23 0.71
CA TRP A 173 -9.10 -11.38 0.44
C TRP A 173 -9.47 -12.49 1.44
N LEU A 174 -9.88 -13.65 0.94
CA LEU A 174 -10.00 -14.88 1.71
C LEU A 174 -8.85 -15.81 1.32
N ASN A 175 -8.24 -16.46 2.30
CA ASN A 175 -7.30 -17.52 2.01
C ASN A 175 -8.01 -18.69 1.33
N GLN A 176 -7.24 -19.66 0.79
CA GLN A 176 -7.78 -20.80 0.05
C GLN A 176 -8.73 -21.68 0.88
N ASP A 177 -8.71 -21.55 2.21
CA ASP A 177 -9.52 -22.31 3.14
C ASP A 177 -10.81 -21.57 3.57
N GLY A 178 -11.09 -20.38 3.01
CA GLY A 178 -12.29 -19.60 3.32
C GLY A 178 -12.31 -19.00 4.73
N LYS A 179 -11.13 -18.83 5.35
CA LYS A 179 -10.98 -18.28 6.71
C LYS A 179 -10.21 -16.96 6.67
#